data_707769383853f10bfb79127094f78c3e
#
_entry.id   707769383853f10bfb79127094f78c3e
#
_cell.length_a   1.000
_cell.length_b   1.000
_cell.length_c   1.000
_cell.angle_alpha   90.00
_cell.angle_beta   90.00
_cell.angle_gamma   90.00
#
_symmetry.space_group_name_H-M   'P 1'
#
loop_
_entity.id
_entity.type
_entity.pdbx_description
1 polymer ?
#
loop_
_entity_poly.entity_id
_entity_poly.type
_entity_poly.pdbx_seq_one_letter_code
_entity_poly.pdbx_strand_id
1 'polypeptide(L)'
;DDGTLEHGDLCLLVFLFTLQGVFVSMTRHLARFVCYNRRFAAIFVVMIELDETDRRLLALLGANARTPVAKLGTKLGLARTTVQARLDRLERNGVIAGYTVKLSEDARAGQIRATVLIHITPAAQSAVLRQLGRLPAVERVHTTSGRFDLACQLRTQSTLALDETLDRIGEIDGVLAMESLIHLSTRIDRTV
;
A
#
# COMPACT_ATOMS: atom_id res chain seq x y z
N ASP A 1 -14.25 45.89 -4.54
CA ASP A 1 -14.63 44.88 -5.57
C ASP A 1 -13.80 43.61 -5.31
N ASP A 2 -14.35 42.78 -4.42
CA ASP A 2 -13.81 41.50 -4.08
C ASP A 2 -14.25 40.45 -5.11
N GLY A 3 -13.33 40.10 -6.00
CA GLY A 3 -13.49 39.02 -6.97
C GLY A 3 -13.33 37.65 -6.33
N THR A 4 -14.35 37.18 -5.63
CA THR A 4 -14.46 35.77 -5.25
C THR A 4 -14.89 34.96 -6.45
N LEU A 5 -13.95 34.20 -7.06
CA LEU A 5 -14.30 33.22 -8.08
C LEU A 5 -15.19 32.13 -7.47
N GLU A 6 -16.44 32.09 -7.94
CA GLU A 6 -17.43 31.10 -7.50
C GLU A 6 -16.99 29.69 -7.95
N HIS A 7 -17.30 28.70 -7.10
CA HIS A 7 -16.92 27.28 -7.26
C HIS A 7 -17.41 26.61 -8.56
N GLY A 8 -18.19 27.32 -9.38
CA GLY A 8 -18.63 26.87 -10.71
C GLY A 8 -17.56 26.94 -11.79
N ASP A 9 -16.66 27.92 -11.70
CA ASP A 9 -15.67 28.20 -12.76
C ASP A 9 -14.51 27.20 -12.77
N LEU A 10 -14.18 26.61 -11.64
CA LEU A 10 -13.13 25.59 -11.54
C LEU A 10 -13.53 24.25 -12.18
N CYS A 11 -14.83 23.93 -12.13
CA CYS A 11 -15.37 22.74 -12.79
C CYS A 11 -15.40 22.89 -14.32
N LEU A 12 -15.62 24.12 -14.82
CA LEU A 12 -15.66 24.40 -16.26
C LEU A 12 -14.25 24.37 -16.88
N LEU A 13 -13.24 24.81 -16.15
CA LEU A 13 -11.84 24.80 -16.60
C LEU A 13 -11.26 23.38 -16.72
N VAL A 14 -11.65 22.47 -15.83
CA VAL A 14 -11.27 21.05 -15.93
C VAL A 14 -11.98 20.37 -17.10
N PHE A 15 -13.22 20.82 -17.45
CA PHE A 15 -13.98 20.26 -18.56
C PHE A 15 -13.47 20.72 -19.94
N LEU A 16 -12.87 21.89 -20.02
CA LEU A 16 -12.34 22.45 -21.28
C LEU A 16 -10.96 21.89 -21.67
N PHE A 17 -10.20 21.35 -20.71
CA PHE A 17 -8.89 20.74 -20.98
C PHE A 17 -8.97 19.26 -21.44
N THR A 18 -10.14 18.62 -21.34
CA THR A 18 -10.34 17.21 -21.74
C THR A 18 -10.89 17.04 -23.18
N LEU A 19 -11.01 18.13 -23.96
CA LEU A 19 -11.64 18.10 -25.28
C LEU A 19 -10.65 17.88 -26.45
N GLN A 20 -9.41 17.50 -26.17
CA GLN A 20 -8.48 17.03 -27.23
C GLN A 20 -8.16 15.55 -27.09
N GLY A 21 -9.09 14.74 -27.59
CA GLY A 21 -8.80 13.44 -28.19
C GLY A 21 -8.41 12.28 -27.27
N VAL A 22 -9.31 11.30 -27.19
CA VAL A 22 -9.14 9.91 -26.70
C VAL A 22 -9.31 9.75 -25.19
N PHE A 23 -10.53 9.46 -24.76
CA PHE A 23 -10.90 8.57 -23.63
C PHE A 23 -12.34 8.81 -23.12
N VAL A 24 -13.34 8.49 -23.91
CA VAL A 24 -14.76 8.76 -23.57
C VAL A 24 -15.52 7.51 -23.13
N SER A 25 -14.94 6.51 -22.51
CA SER A 25 -15.74 5.37 -22.05
C SER A 25 -15.58 4.96 -20.59
N MET A 26 -14.66 5.53 -19.82
CA MET A 26 -14.43 5.08 -18.43
C MET A 26 -14.76 6.12 -17.33
N THR A 27 -15.22 7.30 -17.71
CA THR A 27 -15.37 8.44 -16.78
C THR A 27 -16.72 8.52 -16.05
N ARG A 28 -17.75 7.78 -16.46
CA ARG A 28 -19.08 7.85 -15.78
C ARG A 28 -19.15 7.14 -14.43
N HIS A 29 -18.33 6.13 -14.18
CA HIS A 29 -18.28 5.45 -12.88
C HIS A 29 -17.32 6.11 -11.88
N LEU A 30 -16.24 6.72 -12.37
CA LEU A 30 -15.24 7.39 -11.50
C LEU A 30 -15.77 8.72 -10.93
N ALA A 31 -16.56 9.47 -11.68
CA ALA A 31 -17.12 10.75 -11.23
C ALA A 31 -18.11 10.59 -10.06
N ARG A 32 -18.80 9.46 -9.95
CA ARG A 32 -19.71 9.17 -8.81
C ARG A 32 -18.97 8.76 -7.54
N PHE A 33 -17.75 8.25 -7.66
CA PHE A 33 -16.92 7.85 -6.52
C PHE A 33 -16.17 9.02 -5.88
N VAL A 34 -15.83 10.04 -6.67
CA VAL A 34 -15.10 11.24 -6.23
C VAL A 34 -15.96 12.19 -5.40
N CYS A 35 -17.30 12.24 -5.64
CA CYS A 35 -18.19 13.13 -4.89
C CYS A 35 -18.58 12.63 -3.48
N TYR A 36 -18.31 11.37 -3.13
CA TYR A 36 -18.73 10.82 -1.83
C TYR A 36 -17.74 11.08 -0.69
N ASN A 37 -16.53 11.52 -0.96
CA ASN A 37 -15.55 11.69 0.11
C ASN A 37 -14.92 13.10 0.12
N ARG A 38 -15.56 14.01 0.84
CA ARG A 38 -15.17 15.42 1.02
C ARG A 38 -13.80 15.64 1.70
N ARG A 39 -13.00 14.60 1.88
CA ARG A 39 -11.65 14.62 2.46
C ARG A 39 -10.53 14.25 1.47
N PHE A 40 -10.86 14.00 0.20
CA PHE A 40 -9.86 13.90 -0.86
C PHE A 40 -9.64 15.27 -1.52
N ALA A 41 -9.34 16.28 -0.68
CA ALA A 41 -8.72 17.49 -1.19
C ALA A 41 -7.33 17.13 -1.70
N ALA A 42 -7.19 17.22 -3.02
CA ALA A 42 -5.91 17.32 -3.73
C ALA A 42 -4.81 16.31 -3.30
N ILE A 43 -5.04 15.03 -3.54
CA ILE A 43 -3.91 14.17 -3.88
C ILE A 43 -3.52 14.60 -5.31
N PHE A 44 -2.71 15.63 -5.39
CA PHE A 44 -1.80 15.80 -6.51
C PHE A 44 -0.90 14.56 -6.47
N VAL A 45 -1.32 13.49 -7.14
CA VAL A 45 -0.44 12.38 -7.45
C VAL A 45 0.60 13.01 -8.36
N VAL A 46 1.69 13.47 -7.75
CA VAL A 46 2.92 13.71 -8.48
C VAL A 46 3.26 12.33 -9.04
N MET A 47 2.85 12.10 -10.29
CA MET A 47 3.29 10.92 -11.03
C MET A 47 4.79 11.10 -11.17
N ILE A 48 5.54 10.47 -10.26
CA ILE A 48 6.98 10.41 -10.36
C ILE A 48 7.24 9.53 -11.57
N GLU A 49 7.53 10.16 -12.71
CA GLU A 49 7.94 9.43 -13.91
C GLU A 49 9.27 8.73 -13.62
N LEU A 50 9.20 7.43 -13.47
CA LEU A 50 10.38 6.57 -13.41
C LEU A 50 10.85 6.29 -14.85
N ASP A 51 12.05 6.76 -15.16
CA ASP A 51 12.68 6.39 -16.43
C ASP A 51 13.13 4.91 -16.41
N GLU A 52 13.51 4.40 -17.58
CA GLU A 52 13.94 3.00 -17.72
C GLU A 52 15.17 2.69 -16.84
N THR A 53 16.06 3.64 -16.67
CA THR A 53 17.25 3.52 -15.82
C THR A 53 16.85 3.41 -14.34
N ASP A 54 15.85 4.18 -13.90
CA ASP A 54 15.34 4.12 -12.53
C ASP A 54 14.70 2.76 -12.25
N ARG A 55 13.89 2.24 -13.19
CA ARG A 55 13.29 0.90 -13.06
C ARG A 55 14.35 -0.20 -12.95
N ARG A 56 15.40 -0.12 -13.78
CA ARG A 56 16.52 -1.06 -13.73
C ARG A 56 17.31 -0.93 -12.43
N LEU A 57 17.53 0.29 -11.93
CA LEU A 57 18.19 0.54 -10.66
C LEU A 57 17.38 -0.05 -9.50
N LEU A 58 16.06 0.18 -9.45
CA LEU A 58 15.18 -0.40 -8.44
C LEU A 58 15.15 -1.93 -8.49
N ALA A 59 15.14 -2.54 -9.69
CA ALA A 59 15.21 -4.00 -9.84
C ALA A 59 16.53 -4.57 -9.29
N LEU A 60 17.66 -3.90 -9.52
CA LEU A 60 18.96 -4.32 -8.97
C LEU A 60 19.00 -4.20 -7.44
N LEU A 61 18.41 -3.16 -6.86
CA LEU A 61 18.29 -2.97 -5.42
C LEU A 61 17.30 -3.97 -4.81
N GLY A 62 16.19 -4.27 -5.47
CA GLY A 62 15.24 -5.29 -5.05
C GLY A 62 15.88 -6.67 -4.96
N ALA A 63 16.79 -7.00 -5.88
CA ALA A 63 17.56 -8.25 -5.82
C ALA A 63 18.60 -8.24 -4.70
N ASN A 64 19.29 -7.12 -4.45
CA ASN A 64 20.24 -6.95 -3.37
C ASN A 64 20.42 -5.47 -3.01
N ALA A 65 19.74 -5.04 -1.96
CA ALA A 65 19.80 -3.65 -1.44
C ALA A 65 21.19 -3.23 -0.94
N ARG A 66 22.10 -4.18 -0.68
CA ARG A 66 23.50 -3.90 -0.24
C ARG A 66 24.50 -3.79 -1.38
N THR A 67 24.04 -3.77 -2.65
CA THR A 67 24.93 -3.62 -3.80
C THR A 67 25.63 -2.26 -3.76
N PRO A 68 26.98 -2.20 -3.77
CA PRO A 68 27.69 -0.94 -3.76
C PRO A 68 27.35 -0.06 -4.98
N VAL A 69 27.25 1.27 -4.78
CA VAL A 69 26.89 2.22 -5.83
C VAL A 69 27.80 2.12 -7.06
N ALA A 70 29.10 1.87 -6.84
CA ALA A 70 30.06 1.65 -7.93
C ALA A 70 29.68 0.43 -8.80
N LYS A 71 29.24 -0.66 -8.17
CA LYS A 71 28.80 -1.87 -8.87
C LYS A 71 27.47 -1.66 -9.60
N LEU A 72 26.57 -0.86 -9.03
CA LEU A 72 25.33 -0.43 -9.71
C LEU A 72 25.68 0.39 -10.95
N GLY A 73 26.65 1.33 -10.83
CA GLY A 73 27.12 2.13 -11.95
C GLY A 73 27.65 1.25 -13.10
N THR A 74 28.50 0.28 -12.79
CA THR A 74 29.02 -0.67 -13.79
C THR A 74 27.89 -1.44 -14.49
N LYS A 75 26.91 -1.95 -13.72
CA LYS A 75 25.79 -2.72 -14.29
C LYS A 75 24.84 -1.87 -15.14
N LEU A 76 24.72 -0.58 -14.86
CA LEU A 76 23.84 0.35 -15.58
C LEU A 76 24.57 1.13 -16.67
N GLY A 77 25.91 1.01 -16.76
CA GLY A 77 26.71 1.83 -17.68
C GLY A 77 26.75 3.32 -17.30
N LEU A 78 26.68 3.64 -16.01
CA LEU A 78 26.59 5.01 -15.50
C LEU A 78 27.76 5.34 -14.55
N ALA A 79 28.11 6.61 -14.47
CA ALA A 79 29.04 7.09 -13.45
C ALA A 79 28.45 6.92 -12.04
N ARG A 80 29.32 6.64 -11.05
CA ARG A 80 28.94 6.47 -9.64
C ARG A 80 28.13 7.67 -9.11
N THR A 81 28.54 8.90 -9.45
CA THR A 81 27.85 10.13 -9.04
C THR A 81 26.44 10.23 -9.61
N THR A 82 26.25 9.79 -10.85
CA THR A 82 24.92 9.75 -11.50
C THR A 82 23.99 8.75 -10.80
N VAL A 83 24.50 7.56 -10.44
CA VAL A 83 23.71 6.58 -9.70
C VAL A 83 23.35 7.09 -8.32
N GLN A 84 24.30 7.71 -7.61
CA GLN A 84 24.05 8.31 -6.29
C GLN A 84 22.97 9.38 -6.36
N ALA A 85 23.05 10.32 -7.31
CA ALA A 85 22.07 11.38 -7.49
C ALA A 85 20.67 10.84 -7.78
N ARG A 86 20.57 9.72 -8.54
CA ARG A 86 19.30 9.04 -8.79
C ARG A 86 18.73 8.39 -7.54
N LEU A 87 19.56 7.69 -6.75
CA LEU A 87 19.15 7.10 -5.48
C LEU A 87 18.61 8.18 -4.53
N ASP A 88 19.36 9.25 -4.32
CA ASP A 88 18.96 10.36 -3.47
C ASP A 88 17.64 11.00 -3.93
N ARG A 89 17.40 11.06 -5.25
CA ARG A 89 16.12 11.53 -5.81
C ARG A 89 14.97 10.57 -5.53
N LEU A 90 15.19 9.26 -5.72
CA LEU A 90 14.17 8.23 -5.48
C LEU A 90 13.79 8.15 -4.00
N GLU A 91 14.75 8.30 -3.10
CA GLU A 91 14.54 8.36 -1.64
C GLU A 91 13.79 9.64 -1.24
N ARG A 92 14.26 10.81 -1.67
CA ARG A 92 13.60 12.09 -1.36
C ARG A 92 12.17 12.19 -1.88
N ASN A 93 11.90 11.57 -3.01
CA ASN A 93 10.57 11.55 -3.61
C ASN A 93 9.68 10.43 -3.03
N GLY A 94 10.19 9.64 -2.07
CA GLY A 94 9.43 8.56 -1.43
C GLY A 94 9.17 7.34 -2.32
N VAL A 95 9.82 7.23 -3.50
CA VAL A 95 9.78 6.01 -4.33
C VAL A 95 10.45 4.87 -3.60
N ILE A 96 11.60 5.14 -2.97
CA ILE A 96 12.23 4.24 -2.01
C ILE A 96 11.79 4.71 -0.62
N ALA A 97 10.84 3.98 -0.03
CA ALA A 97 10.34 4.28 1.30
C ALA A 97 11.30 3.80 2.41
N GLY A 98 12.25 2.92 2.09
CA GLY A 98 13.21 2.39 3.03
C GLY A 98 13.83 1.08 2.55
N TYR A 99 14.75 0.55 3.35
CA TYR A 99 15.42 -0.71 3.13
C TYR A 99 15.06 -1.67 4.27
N THR A 100 14.80 -2.93 3.94
CA THR A 100 14.44 -3.95 4.93
C THR A 100 15.30 -5.19 4.80
N VAL A 101 15.33 -6.00 5.85
CA VAL A 101 16.02 -7.29 5.86
C VAL A 101 14.98 -8.39 5.66
N LYS A 102 15.18 -9.23 4.64
CA LYS A 102 14.41 -10.45 4.46
C LYS A 102 15.10 -11.56 5.29
N LEU A 103 14.40 -12.00 6.35
CA LEU A 103 14.87 -13.10 7.18
C LEU A 103 14.68 -14.43 6.45
N SER A 104 15.58 -15.39 6.69
CA SER A 104 15.43 -16.76 6.21
C SER A 104 14.22 -17.45 6.85
N GLU A 105 13.72 -18.52 6.23
CA GLU A 105 12.63 -19.33 6.81
C GLU A 105 13.05 -19.93 8.16
N ASP A 106 14.31 -20.35 8.30
CA ASP A 106 14.84 -20.87 9.57
C ASP A 106 14.82 -19.80 10.69
N ALA A 107 15.14 -18.57 10.36
CA ALA A 107 15.05 -17.43 11.31
C ALA A 107 13.61 -17.08 11.69
N ARG A 108 12.64 -17.54 10.91
CA ARG A 108 11.19 -17.40 11.13
C ARG A 108 10.57 -18.70 11.67
N ALA A 109 11.37 -19.75 11.90
CA ALA A 109 10.89 -21.02 12.38
C ALA A 109 10.12 -20.83 13.70
N GLY A 110 8.95 -21.45 13.78
CA GLY A 110 8.05 -21.34 14.93
C GLY A 110 7.04 -20.18 14.88
N GLN A 111 7.14 -19.25 13.91
CA GLN A 111 6.12 -18.22 13.74
C GLN A 111 4.90 -18.76 12.99
N ILE A 112 3.73 -18.50 13.53
CA ILE A 112 2.46 -18.83 12.90
C ILE A 112 1.94 -17.62 12.15
N ARG A 113 1.58 -17.81 10.89
CA ARG A 113 0.94 -16.80 10.07
C ARG A 113 -0.51 -17.20 9.79
N ALA A 114 -1.39 -16.22 9.84
CA ALA A 114 -2.77 -16.40 9.47
C ALA A 114 -3.29 -15.21 8.67
N THR A 115 -4.26 -15.46 7.81
CA THR A 115 -5.10 -14.41 7.22
C THR A 115 -6.47 -14.52 7.87
N VAL A 116 -6.92 -13.41 8.47
CA VAL A 116 -8.26 -13.31 9.06
C VAL A 116 -9.11 -12.42 8.16
N LEU A 117 -10.19 -12.99 7.65
CA LEU A 117 -11.21 -12.29 6.89
C LEU A 117 -12.27 -11.80 7.87
N ILE A 118 -12.57 -10.51 7.85
CA ILE A 118 -13.43 -9.89 8.86
C ILE A 118 -14.60 -9.20 8.15
N HIS A 119 -15.82 -9.49 8.63
CA HIS A 119 -17.03 -8.78 8.26
C HIS A 119 -17.39 -7.79 9.36
N ILE A 120 -17.62 -6.52 8.99
CA ILE A 120 -17.83 -5.43 9.93
C ILE A 120 -19.08 -4.64 9.59
N THR A 121 -19.64 -3.94 10.60
CA THR A 121 -20.63 -2.89 10.34
C THR A 121 -19.97 -1.72 9.59
N PRO A 122 -20.53 -1.22 8.50
CA PRO A 122 -19.93 -0.12 7.70
C PRO A 122 -19.58 1.12 8.54
N ALA A 123 -20.41 1.46 9.52
CA ALA A 123 -20.17 2.60 10.39
C ALA A 123 -18.97 2.43 11.33
N ALA A 124 -18.58 1.18 11.65
CA ALA A 124 -17.51 0.88 12.59
C ALA A 124 -16.10 0.79 11.94
N GLN A 125 -16.00 0.81 10.61
CA GLN A 125 -14.74 0.56 9.90
C GLN A 125 -13.55 1.34 10.46
N SER A 126 -13.69 2.65 10.66
CA SER A 126 -12.59 3.49 11.17
C SER A 126 -12.21 3.15 12.62
N ALA A 127 -13.16 2.72 13.45
CA ALA A 127 -12.91 2.30 14.83
C ALA A 127 -12.19 0.95 14.87
N VAL A 128 -12.67 -0.02 14.08
CA VAL A 128 -12.08 -1.35 13.94
C VAL A 128 -10.63 -1.24 13.44
N LEU A 129 -10.37 -0.47 12.37
CA LEU A 129 -9.01 -0.28 11.85
C LEU A 129 -8.06 0.31 12.90
N ARG A 130 -8.51 1.26 13.72
CA ARG A 130 -7.68 1.81 14.81
C ARG A 130 -7.37 0.77 15.88
N GLN A 131 -8.30 -0.10 16.20
CA GLN A 131 -8.10 -1.16 17.20
C GLN A 131 -7.19 -2.25 16.66
N LEU A 132 -7.39 -2.72 15.42
CA LEU A 132 -6.49 -3.64 14.74
C LEU A 132 -5.05 -3.13 14.68
N GLY A 133 -4.85 -1.83 14.40
CA GLY A 133 -3.53 -1.22 14.36
C GLY A 133 -2.80 -1.15 15.72
N ARG A 134 -3.48 -1.42 16.84
CA ARG A 134 -2.88 -1.52 18.18
C ARG A 134 -2.43 -2.94 18.54
N LEU A 135 -2.84 -3.94 17.75
CA LEU A 135 -2.48 -5.33 18.01
C LEU A 135 -1.11 -5.63 17.39
N PRO A 136 -0.08 -5.97 18.19
CA PRO A 136 1.28 -6.22 17.68
C PRO A 136 1.35 -7.38 16.67
N ALA A 137 0.44 -8.35 16.80
CA ALA A 137 0.34 -9.49 15.91
C ALA A 137 -0.18 -9.14 14.51
N VAL A 138 -0.79 -7.96 14.34
CA VAL A 138 -1.31 -7.50 13.06
C VAL A 138 -0.18 -6.91 12.22
N GLU A 139 0.14 -7.55 11.10
CA GLU A 139 1.15 -7.05 10.16
C GLU A 139 0.57 -6.12 9.10
N ARG A 140 -0.58 -6.50 8.55
CA ARG A 140 -1.25 -5.76 7.46
C ARG A 140 -2.74 -5.91 7.54
N VAL A 141 -3.45 -4.87 7.15
CA VAL A 141 -4.90 -4.89 6.96
C VAL A 141 -5.21 -4.30 5.60
N HIS A 142 -5.97 -5.04 4.81
CA HIS A 142 -6.48 -4.60 3.50
C HIS A 142 -8.00 -4.50 3.56
N THR A 143 -8.55 -3.47 2.94
CA THR A 143 -9.99 -3.45 2.61
C THR A 143 -10.20 -4.34 1.40
N THR A 144 -11.26 -5.13 1.42
CA THR A 144 -11.59 -6.07 0.34
C THR A 144 -12.95 -5.76 -0.26
N SER A 145 -13.14 -6.15 -1.51
CA SER A 145 -14.43 -6.14 -2.18
C SER A 145 -14.97 -7.56 -2.21
N GLY A 146 -16.15 -7.81 -1.64
CA GLY A 146 -16.76 -9.13 -1.63
C GLY A 146 -17.47 -9.45 -0.33
N ARG A 147 -17.46 -10.73 0.07
CA ARG A 147 -18.17 -11.23 1.26
C ARG A 147 -17.64 -10.66 2.57
N PHE A 148 -16.35 -10.36 2.65
CA PHE A 148 -15.69 -9.78 3.82
C PHE A 148 -15.19 -8.37 3.50
N ASP A 149 -15.16 -7.50 4.49
CA ASP A 149 -14.79 -6.10 4.34
C ASP A 149 -13.28 -5.86 4.53
N LEU A 150 -12.64 -6.69 5.38
CA LEU A 150 -11.22 -6.59 5.69
C LEU A 150 -10.53 -7.94 5.58
N ALA A 151 -9.28 -7.94 5.10
CA ALA A 151 -8.34 -9.04 5.18
C ALA A 151 -7.14 -8.62 6.04
N CYS A 152 -7.01 -9.26 7.20
CA CYS A 152 -5.99 -8.98 8.19
C CYS A 152 -4.92 -10.07 8.19
N GLN A 153 -3.67 -9.71 7.99
CA GLN A 153 -2.54 -10.63 8.09
C GLN A 153 -1.96 -10.58 9.49
N LEU A 154 -1.92 -11.74 10.14
CA LEU A 154 -1.40 -11.93 11.48
C LEU A 154 -0.09 -12.71 11.47
N ARG A 155 0.74 -12.40 12.47
CA ARG A 155 1.94 -13.18 12.80
C ARG A 155 2.06 -13.31 14.30
N THR A 156 2.20 -14.54 14.79
CA THR A 156 2.33 -14.86 16.22
C THR A 156 3.42 -15.89 16.45
N GLN A 157 3.88 -16.00 17.70
CA GLN A 157 4.94 -16.94 18.09
C GLN A 157 4.41 -18.32 18.49
N SER A 158 3.10 -18.44 18.72
CA SER A 158 2.48 -19.70 19.15
C SER A 158 1.01 -19.73 18.75
N THR A 159 0.41 -20.93 18.80
CA THR A 159 -1.03 -21.13 18.60
C THR A 159 -1.85 -20.44 19.68
N LEU A 160 -1.36 -20.43 20.93
CA LEU A 160 -2.02 -19.73 22.03
C LEU A 160 -2.07 -18.22 21.77
N ALA A 161 -0.95 -17.62 21.36
CA ALA A 161 -0.91 -16.19 21.02
C ALA A 161 -1.77 -15.85 19.79
N LEU A 162 -1.97 -16.81 18.87
CA LEU A 162 -2.90 -16.64 17.75
C LEU A 162 -4.33 -16.62 18.26
N ASP A 163 -4.70 -17.60 19.08
CA ASP A 163 -6.03 -17.73 19.67
C ASP A 163 -6.43 -16.47 20.46
N GLU A 164 -5.57 -16.02 21.39
CA GLU A 164 -5.75 -14.76 22.13
C GLU A 164 -5.91 -13.53 21.20
N THR A 165 -5.21 -13.52 20.08
CA THR A 165 -5.32 -12.42 19.09
C THR A 165 -6.65 -12.48 18.36
N LEU A 166 -7.13 -13.68 18.01
CA LEU A 166 -8.42 -13.88 17.35
C LEU A 166 -9.56 -13.47 18.28
N ASP A 167 -9.51 -13.86 19.55
CA ASP A 167 -10.50 -13.44 20.55
C ASP A 167 -10.56 -11.92 20.67
N ARG A 168 -9.41 -11.26 20.79
CA ARG A 168 -9.34 -9.80 20.86
C ARG A 168 -9.87 -9.10 19.60
N ILE A 169 -9.72 -9.71 18.42
CA ILE A 169 -10.32 -9.18 17.20
C ILE A 169 -11.83 -9.36 17.22
N GLY A 170 -12.32 -10.52 17.68
CA GLY A 170 -13.75 -10.82 17.78
C GLY A 170 -14.50 -9.92 18.77
N GLU A 171 -13.81 -9.46 19.82
CA GLU A 171 -14.35 -8.55 20.84
C GLU A 171 -14.43 -7.07 20.36
N ILE A 172 -13.87 -6.74 19.21
CA ILE A 172 -13.91 -5.37 18.71
C ILE A 172 -15.34 -4.99 18.29
N ASP A 173 -15.85 -3.93 18.88
CA ASP A 173 -17.17 -3.39 18.53
C ASP A 173 -17.27 -3.11 17.03
N GLY A 174 -18.29 -3.70 16.41
CA GLY A 174 -18.55 -3.59 14.98
C GLY A 174 -18.00 -4.75 14.13
N VAL A 175 -17.26 -5.69 14.72
CA VAL A 175 -16.96 -6.99 14.09
C VAL A 175 -18.19 -7.87 14.19
N LEU A 176 -18.69 -8.35 13.05
CA LEU A 176 -19.89 -9.20 12.95
C LEU A 176 -19.56 -10.67 12.82
N ALA A 177 -18.53 -10.97 12.03
CA ALA A 177 -18.07 -12.33 11.79
C ALA A 177 -16.62 -12.30 11.34
N MET A 178 -15.90 -13.39 11.58
CA MET A 178 -14.55 -13.58 11.06
C MET A 178 -14.30 -15.03 10.66
N GLU A 179 -13.41 -15.20 9.70
CA GLU A 179 -12.93 -16.50 9.23
C GLU A 179 -11.39 -16.46 9.23
N SER A 180 -10.76 -17.42 9.90
CA SER A 180 -9.30 -17.48 10.02
C SER A 180 -8.70 -18.58 9.14
N LEU A 181 -7.71 -18.22 8.35
CA LEU A 181 -6.96 -19.11 7.45
C LEU A 181 -5.53 -19.19 7.95
N ILE A 182 -5.18 -20.30 8.61
CA ILE A 182 -3.82 -20.52 9.12
C ILE A 182 -2.94 -20.99 7.96
N HIS A 183 -1.79 -20.34 7.76
CA HIS A 183 -0.83 -20.70 6.72
C HIS A 183 0.02 -21.89 7.18
N LEU A 184 -0.18 -23.05 6.56
CA LEU A 184 0.56 -24.26 6.90
C LEU A 184 1.97 -24.26 6.26
N SER A 185 2.09 -23.84 5.01
CA SER A 185 3.37 -23.74 4.32
C SER A 185 3.31 -22.75 3.17
N THR A 186 4.41 -22.02 2.95
CA THR A 186 4.58 -21.15 1.77
C THR A 186 5.18 -21.97 0.63
N ARG A 187 4.45 -22.13 -0.46
CA ARG A 187 4.91 -22.89 -1.64
C ARG A 187 5.61 -22.00 -2.67
N ILE A 188 5.20 -20.74 -2.76
CA ILE A 188 5.78 -19.75 -3.66
C ILE A 188 5.84 -18.42 -2.92
N ASP A 189 7.01 -17.82 -2.80
CA ASP A 189 7.23 -16.45 -2.30
C ASP A 189 8.08 -15.68 -3.32
N ARG A 190 7.42 -14.75 -4.01
CA ARG A 190 8.06 -13.84 -4.99
C ARG A 190 8.01 -12.39 -4.52
N THR A 191 7.87 -12.18 -3.22
CA THR A 191 7.87 -10.83 -2.64
C THR A 191 9.26 -10.21 -2.81
N VAL A 192 9.31 -9.12 -3.55
CA VAL A 192 10.51 -8.29 -3.74
C VAL A 192 10.68 -7.37 -2.54
#